data_4b8528dc8a33477951c9fec56ee3e691
#
_entry.id   4b8528dc8a33477951c9fec56ee3e691
#
_cell.length_a   1.000
_cell.length_b   1.000
_cell.length_c   1.000
_cell.angle_alpha   90.00
_cell.angle_beta   90.00
_cell.angle_gamma   90.00
#
_symmetry.space_group_name_H-M   'P 1'
#
loop_
_entity.id
_entity.type
_entity.pdbx_description
1 polymer ?
#
loop_
_entity_poly.entity_id
_entity_poly.type
_entity_poly.pdbx_seq_one_letter_code
_entity_poly.pdbx_strand_id
1 'polypeptide(L)'
;MSKKPHLPSVPLDGQQLTVTSIESVQVLEFFPDLLLVRVHTDQGIVGHGETYYCAEAVQSMLHDWMARRLLGQDALAIESHWRFLYERAANFGVRGTEIRALSALDLALWDILGQVCNQPIYRLLGGPVCNKIPVYNSCGNPQYGPSKIGQRGWPGFGTIGEPGPLGDSWKLFHEPVALAEELVELGYRGLKVWPFDQIAIEYGPTW
;
A
#
# COMPACT_ATOMS: atom_id res chain seq x y z
N MET A 1 -1.50 27.58 16.91
CA MET A 1 -0.17 26.97 16.67
C MET A 1 -0.19 25.60 17.34
N SER A 2 -0.41 24.55 16.58
CA SER A 2 -0.37 23.16 17.07
C SER A 2 1.09 22.81 17.35
N LYS A 3 1.41 22.42 18.59
CA LYS A 3 2.72 21.88 18.94
C LYS A 3 2.89 20.58 18.13
N LYS A 4 3.87 20.55 17.23
CA LYS A 4 4.30 19.28 16.60
C LYS A 4 4.66 18.29 17.71
N PRO A 5 4.24 17.03 17.64
CA PRO A 5 4.68 16.04 18.59
C PRO A 5 6.22 15.99 18.55
N HIS A 6 6.83 16.05 19.72
CA HIS A 6 8.26 15.92 19.89
C HIS A 6 8.59 14.43 19.68
N LEU A 7 9.09 14.09 18.50
CA LEU A 7 9.65 12.77 18.28
C LEU A 7 10.87 12.59 19.18
N PRO A 8 11.03 11.44 19.84
CA PRO A 8 12.22 11.17 20.61
C PRO A 8 13.45 11.30 19.70
N SER A 9 14.46 12.06 20.13
CA SER A 9 15.73 12.12 19.45
C SER A 9 16.47 10.81 19.71
N VAL A 10 16.57 9.97 18.69
CA VAL A 10 17.40 8.77 18.76
C VAL A 10 18.84 9.20 18.58
N PRO A 11 19.75 8.88 19.53
CA PRO A 11 21.17 9.17 19.35
C PRO A 11 21.69 8.34 18.15
N LEU A 12 22.29 9.01 17.17
CA LEU A 12 22.97 8.36 16.04
C LEU A 12 24.40 7.92 16.42
N ASP A 13 24.62 7.57 17.68
CA ASP A 13 25.95 7.22 18.22
C ASP A 13 26.36 5.75 18.01
N GLY A 14 25.68 5.08 17.07
CA GLY A 14 25.94 3.66 16.75
C GLY A 14 25.14 2.67 17.60
N GLN A 15 24.18 3.13 18.40
CA GLN A 15 23.27 2.22 19.08
C GLN A 15 22.31 1.57 18.09
N GLN A 16 22.16 0.26 18.24
CA GLN A 16 21.20 -0.54 17.49
C GLN A 16 19.78 -0.17 17.91
N LEU A 17 18.90 0.02 16.93
CA LEU A 17 17.48 0.23 17.13
C LEU A 17 16.75 -1.11 16.94
N THR A 18 16.36 -1.75 18.03
CA THR A 18 15.91 -3.14 17.99
C THR A 18 14.44 -3.29 17.67
N VAL A 19 14.09 -4.12 16.70
CA VAL A 19 12.69 -4.51 16.43
C VAL A 19 12.15 -5.37 17.56
N THR A 20 11.09 -4.91 18.22
CA THR A 20 10.48 -5.60 19.38
C THR A 20 9.21 -6.36 19.04
N SER A 21 8.39 -5.83 18.13
CA SER A 21 7.19 -6.51 17.66
C SER A 21 6.79 -6.06 16.24
N ILE A 22 6.04 -6.91 15.58
CA ILE A 22 5.45 -6.63 14.26
C ILE A 22 3.97 -6.94 14.35
N GLU A 23 3.14 -5.97 13.98
CA GLU A 23 1.68 -6.08 13.96
C GLU A 23 1.17 -5.93 12.54
N SER A 24 0.04 -6.56 12.27
CA SER A 24 -0.74 -6.31 11.07
C SER A 24 -2.19 -6.04 11.40
N VAL A 25 -2.79 -5.11 10.68
CA VAL A 25 -4.18 -4.71 10.85
C VAL A 25 -4.88 -4.78 9.50
N GLN A 26 -5.92 -5.59 9.42
CA GLN A 26 -6.79 -5.69 8.26
C GLN A 26 -8.07 -4.88 8.51
N VAL A 27 -8.44 -4.02 7.56
CA VAL A 27 -9.61 -3.12 7.68
C VAL A 27 -10.82 -3.78 7.03
N LEU A 28 -11.38 -4.80 7.70
CA LEU A 28 -12.37 -5.72 7.16
C LEU A 28 -13.65 -5.03 6.64
N GLU A 29 -14.14 -4.01 7.33
CA GLU A 29 -15.42 -3.36 7.00
C GLU A 29 -15.31 -2.38 5.84
N PHE A 30 -14.14 -1.76 5.67
CA PHE A 30 -13.92 -0.71 4.68
C PHE A 30 -13.18 -1.21 3.46
N PHE A 31 -12.08 -1.94 3.66
CA PHE A 31 -11.21 -2.38 2.58
C PHE A 31 -10.51 -3.70 2.94
N PRO A 32 -11.20 -4.85 2.79
CA PRO A 32 -10.76 -6.13 3.34
C PRO A 32 -9.43 -6.64 2.80
N ASP A 33 -9.01 -6.19 1.63
CA ASP A 33 -7.71 -6.56 1.06
C ASP A 33 -6.56 -5.65 1.46
N LEU A 34 -6.84 -4.55 2.16
CA LEU A 34 -5.80 -3.67 2.68
C LEU A 34 -5.23 -4.25 3.99
N LEU A 35 -3.94 -4.44 4.02
CA LEU A 35 -3.20 -4.85 5.19
C LEU A 35 -2.21 -3.74 5.58
N LEU A 36 -2.43 -3.16 6.75
CA LEU A 36 -1.49 -2.22 7.37
C LEU A 36 -0.51 -3.00 8.23
N VAL A 37 0.76 -2.60 8.22
CA VAL A 37 1.83 -3.22 8.99
C VAL A 37 2.48 -2.18 9.88
N ARG A 38 2.73 -2.53 11.14
CA ARG A 38 3.50 -1.72 12.09
C ARG A 38 4.70 -2.51 12.60
N VAL A 39 5.86 -1.88 12.56
CA VAL A 39 7.11 -2.40 13.12
C VAL A 39 7.47 -1.54 14.32
N HIS A 40 7.48 -2.14 15.49
CA HIS A 40 7.80 -1.47 16.75
C HIS A 40 9.27 -1.65 17.13
N THR A 41 9.84 -0.64 17.74
CA THR A 41 11.22 -0.67 18.22
C THR A 41 11.32 -0.49 19.73
N ASP A 42 12.46 -0.86 20.30
CA ASP A 42 12.77 -0.73 21.73
C ASP A 42 12.84 0.73 22.22
N GLN A 43 12.95 1.69 21.32
CA GLN A 43 12.94 3.11 21.64
C GLN A 43 11.58 3.79 21.38
N GLY A 44 10.51 3.01 21.15
CA GLY A 44 9.16 3.52 20.95
C GLY A 44 8.89 4.15 19.59
N ILE A 45 9.82 4.05 18.65
CA ILE A 45 9.57 4.43 17.25
C ILE A 45 8.77 3.30 16.61
N VAL A 46 7.72 3.68 15.86
CA VAL A 46 6.86 2.73 15.15
C VAL A 46 6.85 3.09 13.68
N GLY A 47 7.33 2.17 12.85
CA GLY A 47 7.26 2.31 11.40
C GLY A 47 5.98 1.73 10.84
N HIS A 48 5.47 2.38 9.79
CA HIS A 48 4.22 2.03 9.13
C HIS A 48 4.47 1.61 7.69
N GLY A 49 3.88 0.49 7.31
CA GLY A 49 3.86 -0.01 5.95
C GLY A 49 2.48 -0.50 5.59
N GLU A 50 2.27 -0.73 4.32
CA GLU A 50 0.99 -1.24 3.82
C GLU A 50 1.18 -2.16 2.62
N THR A 51 0.19 -2.98 2.38
CA THR A 51 0.07 -3.77 1.15
C THR A 51 -1.39 -4.01 0.82
N TYR A 52 -1.65 -4.46 -0.39
CA TYR A 52 -2.97 -4.65 -0.92
C TYR A 52 -3.06 -5.98 -1.67
N TYR A 53 -4.23 -6.61 -1.69
CA TYR A 53 -4.54 -7.95 -2.20
C TYR A 53 -4.05 -9.12 -1.34
N CYS A 54 -4.92 -10.12 -1.21
CA CYS A 54 -4.67 -11.38 -0.52
C CYS A 54 -4.17 -11.18 0.92
N ALA A 55 -4.81 -10.28 1.67
CA ALA A 55 -4.37 -9.83 2.99
C ALA A 55 -4.05 -10.98 3.94
N GLU A 56 -4.89 -12.03 4.00
CA GLU A 56 -4.69 -13.19 4.88
C GLU A 56 -3.43 -13.99 4.51
N ALA A 57 -3.20 -14.19 3.21
CA ALA A 57 -2.02 -14.91 2.75
C ALA A 57 -0.73 -14.10 3.00
N VAL A 58 -0.80 -12.79 2.81
CA VAL A 58 0.30 -11.87 3.14
C VAL A 58 0.55 -11.85 4.64
N GLN A 59 -0.50 -11.83 5.46
CA GLN A 59 -0.41 -11.84 6.91
C GLN A 59 0.27 -13.13 7.43
N SER A 60 -0.09 -14.29 6.88
CA SER A 60 0.58 -15.55 7.19
C SER A 60 2.06 -15.50 6.80
N MET A 61 2.39 -15.06 5.59
CA MET A 61 3.78 -14.90 5.14
C MET A 61 4.57 -13.97 6.06
N LEU A 62 3.95 -12.86 6.47
CA LEU A 62 4.55 -11.88 7.34
C LEU A 62 4.86 -12.48 8.71
N HIS A 63 3.87 -13.07 9.40
CA HIS A 63 4.00 -13.49 10.80
C HIS A 63 4.66 -14.84 10.99
N ASP A 64 4.35 -15.81 10.13
CA ASP A 64 4.87 -17.18 10.29
C ASP A 64 6.33 -17.28 9.84
N TRP A 65 6.76 -16.38 8.96
CA TRP A 65 8.09 -16.49 8.38
C TRP A 65 8.94 -15.22 8.49
N MET A 66 8.52 -14.06 7.93
CA MET A 66 9.38 -12.88 7.81
C MET A 66 9.63 -12.19 9.16
N ALA A 67 8.61 -12.07 10.00
CA ALA A 67 8.73 -11.42 11.31
C ALA A 67 9.80 -12.07 12.17
N ARG A 68 9.92 -13.39 12.13
CA ARG A 68 10.95 -14.15 12.88
C ARG A 68 12.38 -13.72 12.53
N ARG A 69 12.58 -13.20 11.34
CA ARG A 69 13.89 -12.71 10.89
C ARG A 69 14.20 -11.32 11.45
N LEU A 70 13.19 -10.48 11.61
CA LEU A 70 13.36 -9.09 12.02
C LEU A 70 13.35 -8.91 13.55
N LEU A 71 12.62 -9.74 14.28
CA LEU A 71 12.54 -9.63 15.73
C LEU A 71 13.94 -9.74 16.37
N GLY A 72 14.27 -8.78 17.24
CA GLY A 72 15.55 -8.69 17.90
C GLY A 72 16.70 -8.19 17.02
N GLN A 73 16.43 -7.79 15.77
CA GLN A 73 17.43 -7.24 14.84
C GLN A 73 17.36 -5.72 14.80
N ASP A 74 18.40 -5.12 14.24
CA ASP A 74 18.47 -3.68 14.01
C ASP A 74 17.49 -3.26 12.92
N ALA A 75 16.52 -2.42 13.26
CA ALA A 75 15.54 -1.89 12.33
C ALA A 75 16.16 -1.04 11.19
N LEU A 76 17.37 -0.50 11.40
CA LEU A 76 18.06 0.33 10.43
C LEU A 76 18.90 -0.48 9.43
N ALA A 77 19.05 -1.79 9.62
CA ALA A 77 19.73 -2.68 8.67
C ALA A 77 18.83 -3.06 7.47
N ILE A 78 18.14 -2.07 6.88
CA ILE A 78 17.06 -2.24 5.89
C ILE A 78 17.48 -3.12 4.72
N GLU A 79 18.60 -2.76 4.06
CA GLU A 79 19.11 -3.50 2.88
C GLU A 79 19.46 -4.95 3.22
N SER A 80 20.03 -5.20 4.41
CA SER A 80 20.36 -6.54 4.87
C SER A 80 19.11 -7.40 5.05
N HIS A 81 18.04 -6.82 5.62
CA HIS A 81 16.77 -7.51 5.79
C HIS A 81 16.10 -7.78 4.45
N TRP A 82 16.05 -6.77 3.58
CA TRP A 82 15.46 -6.90 2.25
C TRP A 82 16.13 -8.01 1.44
N ARG A 83 17.46 -7.99 1.34
CA ARG A 83 18.22 -9.00 0.60
C ARG A 83 18.02 -10.40 1.15
N PHE A 84 18.14 -10.58 2.46
CA PHE A 84 17.93 -11.87 3.09
C PHE A 84 16.55 -12.44 2.80
N LEU A 85 15.50 -11.63 3.01
CA LEU A 85 14.13 -12.05 2.79
C LEU A 85 13.84 -12.34 1.32
N TYR A 86 14.33 -11.49 0.41
CA TYR A 86 14.18 -11.67 -1.03
C TYR A 86 14.83 -12.95 -1.53
N GLU A 87 16.11 -13.18 -1.17
CA GLU A 87 16.85 -14.38 -1.57
C GLU A 87 16.18 -15.66 -1.06
N ARG A 88 15.63 -15.64 0.14
CA ARG A 88 14.93 -16.79 0.72
C ARG A 88 13.53 -16.97 0.12
N ALA A 89 12.83 -15.89 -0.19
CA ALA A 89 11.54 -15.92 -0.85
C ALA A 89 11.60 -16.52 -2.25
N ALA A 90 12.74 -16.48 -2.92
CA ALA A 90 12.94 -17.03 -4.25
C ALA A 90 12.55 -18.52 -4.38
N ASN A 91 12.56 -19.26 -3.25
CA ASN A 91 12.10 -20.65 -3.20
C ASN A 91 10.56 -20.79 -3.26
N PHE A 92 9.80 -19.72 -2.96
CA PHE A 92 8.34 -19.72 -2.99
C PHE A 92 7.82 -19.01 -4.23
N GLY A 93 8.56 -18.05 -4.73
CA GLY A 93 8.22 -17.15 -5.82
C GLY A 93 8.92 -15.80 -5.64
N VAL A 94 8.70 -14.86 -6.56
CA VAL A 94 9.26 -13.51 -6.50
C VAL A 94 8.29 -12.45 -7.04
N ARG A 95 6.99 -12.77 -7.14
CA ARG A 95 5.96 -11.88 -7.73
C ARG A 95 4.60 -11.96 -7.05
N GLY A 96 4.49 -12.67 -5.94
CA GLY A 96 3.24 -12.94 -5.26
C GLY A 96 3.17 -12.34 -3.86
N THR A 97 2.58 -13.10 -2.94
CA THR A 97 2.35 -12.72 -1.55
C THR A 97 3.63 -12.44 -0.78
N GLU A 98 4.71 -13.14 -1.12
CA GLU A 98 6.03 -12.98 -0.52
C GLU A 98 6.59 -11.56 -0.76
N ILE A 99 6.47 -11.05 -1.99
CA ILE A 99 6.93 -9.69 -2.31
C ILE A 99 6.02 -8.63 -1.67
N ARG A 100 4.72 -8.90 -1.58
CA ARG A 100 3.79 -8.00 -0.89
C ARG A 100 4.12 -7.87 0.59
N ALA A 101 4.39 -8.99 1.27
CA ALA A 101 4.81 -8.98 2.67
C ALA A 101 6.16 -8.29 2.87
N LEU A 102 7.14 -8.61 2.01
CA LEU A 102 8.45 -7.97 2.02
C LEU A 102 8.35 -6.46 1.82
N SER A 103 7.58 -6.01 0.84
CA SER A 103 7.40 -4.58 0.55
C SER A 103 6.74 -3.83 1.71
N ALA A 104 5.75 -4.42 2.38
CA ALA A 104 5.13 -3.81 3.55
C ALA A 104 6.11 -3.64 4.72
N LEU A 105 6.98 -4.63 4.95
CA LEU A 105 8.06 -4.52 5.94
C LEU A 105 9.09 -3.47 5.55
N ASP A 106 9.51 -3.46 4.30
CA ASP A 106 10.50 -2.50 3.78
C ASP A 106 10.00 -1.06 3.94
N LEU A 107 8.74 -0.78 3.57
CA LEU A 107 8.12 0.52 3.80
C LEU A 107 8.14 0.91 5.28
N ALA A 108 7.82 -0.01 6.19
CA ALA A 108 7.83 0.26 7.61
C ALA A 108 9.25 0.55 8.14
N LEU A 109 10.26 -0.17 7.66
CA LEU A 109 11.66 0.08 8.06
C LEU A 109 12.17 1.42 7.51
N TRP A 110 11.83 1.78 6.28
CA TRP A 110 12.14 3.10 5.73
C TRP A 110 11.43 4.22 6.49
N ASP A 111 10.18 4.00 6.94
CA ASP A 111 9.46 4.97 7.77
C ASP A 111 10.17 5.17 9.12
N ILE A 112 10.66 4.10 9.77
CA ILE A 112 11.52 4.19 10.96
C ILE A 112 12.74 5.06 10.68
N LEU A 113 13.46 4.81 9.59
CA LEU A 113 14.63 5.60 9.22
C LEU A 113 14.28 7.08 9.03
N GLY A 114 13.15 7.37 8.37
CA GLY A 114 12.63 8.73 8.19
C GLY A 114 12.37 9.43 9.53
N GLN A 115 11.77 8.73 10.49
CA GLN A 115 11.53 9.24 11.83
C GLN A 115 12.83 9.47 12.59
N VAL A 116 13.76 8.52 12.57
CA VAL A 116 15.10 8.65 13.19
C VAL A 116 15.85 9.86 12.65
N CYS A 117 15.87 10.03 11.33
CA CYS A 117 16.53 11.15 10.67
C CYS A 117 15.74 12.46 10.74
N ASN A 118 14.48 12.44 11.21
CA ASN A 118 13.55 13.56 11.15
C ASN A 118 13.46 14.17 9.75
N GLN A 119 13.45 13.30 8.74
CA GLN A 119 13.36 13.65 7.32
C GLN A 119 12.30 12.82 6.61
N PRO A 120 11.56 13.38 5.65
CA PRO A 120 10.70 12.60 4.79
C PRO A 120 11.55 11.70 3.88
N ILE A 121 11.03 10.50 3.58
CA ILE A 121 11.73 9.46 2.83
C ILE A 121 12.29 9.96 1.51
N TYR A 122 11.54 10.79 0.76
CA TYR A 122 12.01 11.31 -0.53
C TYR A 122 13.32 12.12 -0.41
N ARG A 123 13.60 12.75 0.74
CA ARG A 123 14.87 13.45 0.98
C ARG A 123 16.00 12.47 1.24
N LEU A 124 15.74 11.38 1.96
CA LEU A 124 16.73 10.32 2.19
C LEU A 124 17.09 9.60 0.90
N LEU A 125 16.17 9.56 -0.06
CA LEU A 125 16.38 9.00 -1.39
C LEU A 125 16.99 9.98 -2.41
N GLY A 126 17.48 11.13 -1.98
CA GLY A 126 18.19 12.08 -2.84
C GLY A 126 17.44 13.39 -3.14
N GLY A 127 16.26 13.59 -2.56
CA GLY A 127 15.45 14.81 -2.68
C GLY A 127 14.47 14.81 -3.86
N PRO A 128 13.69 15.89 -3.98
CA PRO A 128 12.63 15.94 -5.01
C PRO A 128 13.24 16.25 -6.40
N VAL A 129 12.81 15.50 -7.39
CA VAL A 129 13.08 15.82 -8.81
C VAL A 129 12.08 16.88 -9.31
N CYS A 130 10.87 16.89 -8.77
CA CYS A 130 9.84 17.88 -9.05
C CYS A 130 9.01 18.17 -7.80
N ASN A 131 8.47 19.40 -7.72
CA ASN A 131 7.64 19.84 -6.59
C ASN A 131 6.13 19.60 -6.81
N LYS A 132 5.75 19.24 -8.02
CA LYS A 132 4.36 18.94 -8.41
C LYS A 132 4.34 17.70 -9.27
N ILE A 133 3.47 16.77 -8.93
CA ILE A 133 3.28 15.54 -9.68
C ILE A 133 1.96 15.67 -10.45
N PRO A 134 1.95 15.55 -11.79
CA PRO A 134 0.71 15.46 -12.54
C PRO A 134 -0.07 14.23 -12.12
N VAL A 135 -1.35 14.40 -11.88
CA VAL A 135 -2.26 13.31 -11.53
C VAL A 135 -3.38 13.18 -12.54
N TYR A 136 -3.90 11.98 -12.68
CA TYR A 136 -5.11 11.69 -13.44
C TYR A 136 -6.10 10.93 -12.55
N ASN A 137 -7.37 11.00 -12.87
CA ASN A 137 -8.40 10.20 -12.22
C ASN A 137 -8.47 8.80 -12.87
N SER A 138 -8.50 7.76 -12.06
CA SER A 138 -8.57 6.36 -12.51
C SER A 138 -9.99 5.87 -12.79
N CYS A 139 -11.01 6.66 -12.63
CA CYS A 139 -12.42 6.32 -12.87
C CYS A 139 -12.83 4.95 -12.28
N GLY A 140 -12.51 4.75 -11.01
CA GLY A 140 -12.89 3.56 -10.27
C GLY A 140 -14.21 3.71 -9.52
N ASN A 141 -14.58 2.69 -8.79
CA ASN A 141 -15.62 2.74 -7.78
C ASN A 141 -15.21 1.90 -6.56
N PRO A 142 -15.85 2.03 -5.40
CA PRO A 142 -15.51 1.27 -4.19
C PRO A 142 -15.71 -0.24 -4.32
N GLN A 143 -16.44 -0.67 -5.34
CA GLN A 143 -16.72 -2.08 -5.62
C GLN A 143 -15.79 -2.63 -6.71
N TYR A 144 -14.94 -1.77 -7.27
CA TYR A 144 -13.94 -2.13 -8.26
C TYR A 144 -12.73 -2.73 -7.56
N GLY A 145 -12.69 -4.01 -7.49
CA GLY A 145 -11.70 -4.75 -6.75
C GLY A 145 -12.36 -5.90 -6.00
N PRO A 146 -11.64 -6.65 -5.20
CA PRO A 146 -12.22 -7.70 -4.38
C PRO A 146 -13.16 -7.07 -3.37
N SER A 147 -14.41 -7.07 -3.74
CA SER A 147 -15.48 -6.52 -2.96
C SER A 147 -15.98 -7.54 -1.96
N LYS A 148 -16.42 -7.07 -0.83
CA LYS A 148 -17.20 -7.75 0.21
C LYS A 148 -16.65 -9.12 0.65
N ILE A 149 -16.42 -9.25 1.93
CA ILE A 149 -16.16 -10.52 2.60
C ILE A 149 -17.13 -11.58 2.06
N GLY A 150 -16.56 -12.64 1.46
CA GLY A 150 -17.31 -13.75 0.90
C GLY A 150 -17.64 -13.67 -0.60
N GLN A 151 -17.42 -12.56 -1.27
CA GLN A 151 -17.49 -12.49 -2.72
C GLN A 151 -16.06 -12.53 -3.32
N ARG A 152 -15.63 -13.71 -3.66
CA ARG A 152 -14.38 -13.91 -4.42
C ARG A 152 -14.64 -13.59 -5.89
N GLY A 153 -14.54 -12.30 -6.23
CA GLY A 153 -14.45 -11.86 -7.61
C GLY A 153 -12.99 -11.80 -8.08
N TRP A 154 -12.78 -11.79 -9.37
CA TRP A 154 -11.49 -11.45 -9.94
C TRP A 154 -11.11 -10.01 -9.55
N PRO A 155 -9.89 -9.76 -9.03
CA PRO A 155 -9.43 -8.40 -8.80
C PRO A 155 -9.49 -7.60 -10.10
N GLY A 156 -10.16 -6.45 -10.08
CA GLY A 156 -10.25 -5.58 -11.24
C GLY A 156 -11.43 -5.78 -12.17
N PHE A 157 -12.24 -6.82 -12.01
CA PHE A 157 -13.46 -7.03 -12.76
C PHE A 157 -14.67 -6.95 -11.82
N GLY A 158 -14.82 -5.78 -11.22
CA GLY A 158 -15.98 -5.47 -10.40
C GLY A 158 -17.17 -5.07 -11.26
N THR A 159 -18.29 -4.84 -10.63
CA THR A 159 -19.45 -4.22 -11.25
C THR A 159 -19.09 -2.79 -11.69
N ILE A 160 -19.79 -2.28 -12.70
CA ILE A 160 -19.70 -0.87 -13.12
C ILE A 160 -20.01 0.06 -11.93
N GLY A 161 -20.62 -0.45 -10.86
CA GLY A 161 -21.01 0.28 -9.68
C GLY A 161 -22.39 0.91 -9.81
N GLU A 162 -22.69 1.76 -8.86
CA GLU A 162 -23.96 2.47 -8.75
C GLU A 162 -23.72 3.97 -8.90
N PRO A 163 -24.74 4.77 -9.32
CA PRO A 163 -24.62 6.20 -9.32
C PRO A 163 -24.37 6.73 -7.90
N GLY A 164 -23.44 7.68 -7.78
CA GLY A 164 -23.09 8.25 -6.48
C GLY A 164 -21.79 9.04 -6.51
N PRO A 165 -21.40 9.64 -5.39
CA PRO A 165 -20.22 10.51 -5.32
C PRO A 165 -18.88 9.79 -5.56
N LEU A 166 -18.88 8.46 -5.48
CA LEU A 166 -17.72 7.62 -5.79
C LEU A 166 -17.99 6.70 -6.99
N GLY A 167 -18.98 7.04 -7.79
CA GLY A 167 -19.47 6.22 -8.91
C GLY A 167 -18.81 6.57 -10.25
N ASP A 168 -17.51 6.89 -10.28
CA ASP A 168 -16.83 7.30 -11.52
C ASP A 168 -16.89 6.25 -12.62
N SER A 169 -16.82 4.96 -12.26
CA SER A 169 -17.00 3.88 -13.23
C SER A 169 -18.41 3.88 -13.83
N TRP A 170 -19.44 4.08 -13.00
CA TRP A 170 -20.81 4.18 -13.48
C TRP A 170 -20.98 5.37 -14.41
N LYS A 171 -20.51 6.58 -14.01
CA LYS A 171 -20.55 7.79 -14.83
C LYS A 171 -19.81 7.61 -16.16
N LEU A 172 -18.67 6.92 -16.15
CA LEU A 172 -17.88 6.67 -17.35
C LEU A 172 -18.71 5.97 -18.45
N PHE A 173 -19.57 5.04 -18.08
CA PHE A 173 -20.38 4.27 -19.02
C PHE A 173 -21.72 4.93 -19.36
N HIS A 174 -22.29 5.72 -18.46
CA HIS A 174 -23.62 6.30 -18.64
C HIS A 174 -23.60 7.80 -18.93
N GLU A 175 -22.67 8.54 -18.35
CA GLU A 175 -22.60 9.99 -18.41
C GLU A 175 -21.14 10.48 -18.64
N PRO A 176 -20.43 9.98 -19.67
CA PRO A 176 -18.99 10.22 -19.81
C PRO A 176 -18.62 11.70 -20.00
N VAL A 177 -19.50 12.48 -20.64
CA VAL A 177 -19.27 13.92 -20.85
C VAL A 177 -19.37 14.67 -19.52
N ALA A 178 -20.41 14.39 -18.73
CA ALA A 178 -20.57 15.01 -17.41
C ALA A 178 -19.41 14.66 -16.47
N LEU A 179 -18.94 13.40 -16.49
CA LEU A 179 -17.75 12.99 -15.73
C LEU A 179 -16.51 13.78 -16.16
N ALA A 180 -16.30 13.94 -17.47
CA ALA A 180 -15.13 14.66 -17.97
C ALA A 180 -15.17 16.15 -17.57
N GLU A 181 -16.33 16.79 -17.66
CA GLU A 181 -16.54 18.19 -17.23
C GLU A 181 -16.26 18.35 -15.73
N GLU A 182 -16.84 17.49 -14.89
CA GLU A 182 -16.60 17.49 -13.45
C GLU A 182 -15.11 17.33 -13.10
N LEU A 183 -14.41 16.41 -13.75
CA LEU A 183 -12.99 16.20 -13.52
C LEU A 183 -12.13 17.40 -13.95
N VAL A 184 -12.49 18.05 -15.05
CA VAL A 184 -11.82 19.29 -15.49
C VAL A 184 -12.05 20.42 -14.49
N GLU A 185 -13.27 20.58 -13.97
CA GLU A 185 -13.58 21.57 -12.93
C GLU A 185 -12.80 21.30 -11.64
N LEU A 186 -12.60 20.03 -11.25
CA LEU A 186 -11.76 19.62 -10.14
C LEU A 186 -10.25 19.80 -10.41
N GLY A 187 -9.86 20.19 -11.61
CA GLY A 187 -8.48 20.48 -11.99
C GLY A 187 -7.68 19.29 -12.51
N TYR A 188 -8.30 18.15 -12.73
CA TYR A 188 -7.65 17.02 -13.39
C TYR A 188 -7.37 17.32 -14.87
N ARG A 189 -6.20 16.85 -15.33
CA ARG A 189 -5.78 17.00 -16.74
C ARG A 189 -5.70 15.68 -17.48
N GLY A 190 -6.02 14.60 -16.82
CA GLY A 190 -5.99 13.25 -17.36
C GLY A 190 -7.06 12.37 -16.73
N LEU A 191 -7.53 11.45 -17.53
CA LEU A 191 -8.56 10.50 -17.19
C LEU A 191 -8.10 9.12 -17.68
N LYS A 192 -8.08 8.13 -16.79
CA LYS A 192 -7.84 6.74 -17.17
C LYS A 192 -9.17 6.03 -17.31
N VAL A 193 -9.42 5.50 -18.49
CA VAL A 193 -10.66 4.79 -18.84
C VAL A 193 -10.36 3.29 -19.05
N TRP A 194 -11.35 2.46 -18.77
CA TRP A 194 -11.29 1.00 -18.91
C TRP A 194 -12.47 0.53 -19.78
N PRO A 195 -12.43 0.84 -21.08
CA PRO A 195 -13.62 0.74 -21.95
C PRO A 195 -14.01 -0.71 -22.25
N PHE A 196 -13.11 -1.67 -22.02
CA PHE A 196 -13.35 -3.08 -22.34
C PHE A 196 -13.85 -3.90 -21.14
N ASP A 197 -13.85 -3.33 -19.94
CA ASP A 197 -14.26 -4.03 -18.73
C ASP A 197 -15.72 -4.46 -18.79
N GLN A 198 -16.59 -3.62 -19.34
CA GLN A 198 -18.00 -3.96 -19.50
C GLN A 198 -18.20 -5.19 -20.41
N ILE A 199 -17.43 -5.25 -21.50
CA ILE A 199 -17.45 -6.38 -22.43
C ILE A 199 -16.95 -7.65 -21.71
N ALA A 200 -15.88 -7.53 -20.94
CA ALA A 200 -15.34 -8.65 -20.17
C ALA A 200 -16.31 -9.14 -19.06
N ILE A 201 -17.07 -8.23 -18.45
CA ILE A 201 -18.11 -8.56 -17.47
C ILE A 201 -19.27 -9.29 -18.14
N GLU A 202 -19.72 -8.83 -19.29
CA GLU A 202 -20.89 -9.36 -20.00
C GLU A 202 -20.60 -10.71 -20.67
N TYR A 203 -19.47 -10.86 -21.32
CA TYR A 203 -19.13 -12.05 -22.13
C TYR A 203 -18.13 -12.99 -21.44
N GLY A 204 -17.59 -12.60 -20.28
CA GLY A 204 -16.60 -13.40 -19.56
C GLY A 204 -15.21 -13.36 -20.20
N PRO A 205 -14.22 -14.04 -19.58
CA PRO A 205 -12.84 -14.06 -20.06
C PRO A 205 -12.60 -15.04 -21.22
N THR A 206 -13.62 -15.58 -21.81
CA THR A 206 -13.51 -16.49 -22.96
C THR A 206 -13.39 -15.69 -24.24
N TRP A 207 -12.21 -15.71 -24.78
CA TRP A 207 -11.85 -15.23 -26.12
C TRP A 207 -12.23 -16.28 -27.15
#